data_c186101055ff4ec5cca5d17432f5d1de
#
_entry.id   c186101055ff4ec5cca5d17432f5d1de
#
_cell.length_a   1.000
_cell.length_b   1.000
_cell.length_c   1.000
_cell.angle_alpha   90.00
_cell.angle_beta   90.00
_cell.angle_gamma   90.00
#
_symmetry.space_group_name_H-M   'P 1'
#
loop_
_entity.id
_entity.type
_entity.pdbx_description
1 polymer ?
#
loop_
_entity_poly.entity_id
_entity_poly.type
_entity_poly.pdbx_seq_one_letter_code
_entity_poly.pdbx_strand_id
1 'polypeptide(L)'
;TLGRQSSMLRLARVEPDEKNPAETIDVINMRAWLDLPPIYWMAPNVKPKLSAEVLLEVDSDPQATAETFGVVDPNPDRANASKEHAGMPLLAMHQYGLGQVMYLGTDNFWRWRRRVGDRIYTAIWGQIAQRMALQRLATGLKATQLSIDDTRYVVGDRVHVFARLFTRAGYDPFQTEIDPKANQRKPVIAEYTRAGDPAKGVVQMRQVEGRPGLFVGEFTAPTEGDFKFSVRDRPEEHVAFRVEEAKYETGDTAMNLKLLAELASETGGAFYHEEDLQRLPDNIVAAPRVE
;
A
#
# COMPACT_ATOMS: atom_id res chain seq x y z
N THR A 1 4.53 0.15 -16.65
CA THR A 1 5.88 0.28 -16.10
C THR A 1 5.96 -0.32 -14.72
N LEU A 2 7.14 -0.73 -14.37
CA LEU A 2 7.48 -1.31 -13.07
C LEU A 2 7.34 -0.23 -11.99
N GLY A 3 6.57 -0.48 -10.94
CA GLY A 3 6.56 0.37 -9.75
C GLY A 3 7.95 0.46 -9.14
N ARG A 4 8.24 1.53 -8.41
CA ARG A 4 9.57 1.86 -7.85
C ARG A 4 10.25 0.74 -7.03
N GLN A 5 9.55 -0.34 -6.70
CA GLN A 5 10.07 -1.46 -5.89
C GLN A 5 10.02 -2.82 -6.59
N SER A 6 9.83 -2.86 -7.88
CA SER A 6 9.57 -4.08 -8.64
C SER A 6 10.80 -4.93 -8.98
N SER A 7 11.87 -4.86 -8.21
CA SER A 7 12.93 -5.90 -8.25
C SER A 7 12.38 -7.33 -8.13
N MET A 8 11.10 -7.46 -7.83
CA MET A 8 10.40 -8.70 -7.58
C MET A 8 9.86 -9.38 -8.83
N LEU A 9 9.40 -8.60 -9.84
CA LEU A 9 8.87 -9.17 -11.08
C LEU A 9 9.95 -9.22 -12.16
N ARG A 10 10.68 -10.31 -12.20
CA ARG A 10 11.73 -10.54 -13.19
C ARG A 10 11.19 -11.38 -14.33
N LEU A 11 11.09 -10.79 -15.51
CA LEU A 11 10.66 -11.47 -16.73
C LEU A 11 11.81 -12.20 -17.44
N ALA A 12 13.01 -11.66 -17.31
CA ALA A 12 14.20 -12.23 -17.91
C ALA A 12 14.93 -13.13 -16.91
N ARG A 13 15.12 -14.41 -17.25
CA ARG A 13 16.19 -15.21 -16.70
C ARG A 13 17.46 -14.85 -17.46
N VAL A 14 18.30 -14.05 -16.86
CA VAL A 14 19.58 -13.72 -17.47
C VAL A 14 20.68 -14.21 -16.56
N GLU A 15 21.43 -15.14 -17.08
CA GLU A 15 22.84 -15.23 -16.72
C GLU A 15 23.52 -14.07 -17.43
N PRO A 16 24.33 -13.26 -16.71
CA PRO A 16 25.07 -12.16 -17.35
C PRO A 16 25.85 -12.74 -18.53
N ASP A 17 25.59 -12.22 -19.73
CA ASP A 17 26.35 -12.67 -20.91
C ASP A 17 27.78 -12.15 -20.72
N GLU A 18 28.75 -13.06 -20.63
CA GLU A 18 30.17 -12.71 -20.52
C GLU A 18 30.64 -11.79 -21.66
N LYS A 19 29.89 -11.75 -22.77
CA LYS A 19 30.17 -10.93 -23.94
C LYS A 19 29.68 -9.47 -23.82
N ASN A 20 28.79 -9.17 -22.87
CA ASN A 20 28.23 -7.83 -22.72
C ASN A 20 28.09 -7.44 -21.23
N PRO A 21 29.21 -7.26 -20.51
CA PRO A 21 29.19 -6.97 -19.07
C PRO A 21 28.55 -5.61 -18.71
N ALA A 22 28.29 -4.76 -19.70
CA ALA A 22 27.63 -3.46 -19.49
C ALA A 22 26.10 -3.57 -19.38
N GLU A 23 25.50 -4.69 -19.78
CA GLU A 23 24.06 -4.87 -19.70
C GLU A 23 23.66 -5.39 -18.31
N THR A 24 23.16 -4.51 -17.48
CA THR A 24 22.68 -4.91 -16.15
C THR A 24 21.39 -5.73 -16.26
N ILE A 25 21.15 -6.59 -15.28
CA ILE A 25 19.91 -7.40 -15.17
C ILE A 25 18.67 -6.51 -15.28
N ASP A 26 18.76 -5.28 -14.77
CA ASP A 26 17.65 -4.34 -14.78
C ASP A 26 17.33 -3.82 -16.19
N VAL A 27 18.35 -3.56 -17.01
CA VAL A 27 18.18 -3.15 -18.41
C VAL A 27 17.50 -4.26 -19.22
N ILE A 28 17.97 -5.49 -19.06
CA ILE A 28 17.41 -6.65 -19.76
C ILE A 28 15.96 -6.90 -19.31
N ASN A 29 15.69 -6.76 -18.01
CA ASN A 29 14.34 -6.91 -17.48
C ASN A 29 13.42 -5.79 -18.00
N MET A 30 13.89 -4.55 -18.08
CA MET A 30 13.12 -3.42 -18.63
C MET A 30 12.79 -3.65 -20.12
N ARG A 31 13.78 -4.10 -20.91
CA ARG A 31 13.55 -4.45 -22.33
C ARG A 31 12.46 -5.52 -22.46
N ALA A 32 12.51 -6.58 -21.64
CA ALA A 32 11.48 -7.62 -21.64
C ALA A 32 10.08 -7.09 -21.29
N TRP A 33 9.98 -6.06 -20.43
CA TRP A 33 8.72 -5.40 -20.13
C TRP A 33 8.22 -4.53 -21.31
N LEU A 34 9.10 -3.82 -22.00
CA LEU A 34 8.75 -2.98 -23.14
C LEU A 34 8.30 -3.80 -24.35
N ASP A 35 8.81 -5.01 -24.51
CA ASP A 35 8.42 -5.93 -25.59
C ASP A 35 7.02 -6.54 -25.37
N LEU A 36 6.42 -6.38 -24.19
CA LEU A 36 5.10 -6.90 -23.95
C LEU A 36 4.01 -6.13 -24.70
N PRO A 37 2.98 -6.84 -25.19
CA PRO A 37 1.81 -6.21 -25.77
C PRO A 37 1.14 -5.24 -24.77
N PRO A 38 0.56 -4.14 -25.27
CA PRO A 38 -0.11 -3.17 -24.41
C PRO A 38 -1.32 -3.77 -23.69
N ILE A 39 -1.64 -3.19 -22.54
CA ILE A 39 -2.86 -3.45 -21.80
C ILE A 39 -3.94 -2.53 -22.37
N TYR A 40 -5.06 -3.10 -22.78
CA TYR A 40 -6.15 -2.36 -23.43
C TYR A 40 -7.23 -1.89 -22.46
N TRP A 41 -7.28 -2.45 -21.29
CA TRP A 41 -8.25 -2.10 -20.27
C TRP A 41 -7.67 -2.26 -18.88
N MET A 42 -8.01 -1.32 -18.00
CA MET A 42 -7.71 -1.38 -16.57
C MET A 42 -8.85 -0.75 -15.77
N ALA A 43 -8.95 -1.13 -14.50
CA ALA A 43 -9.91 -0.54 -13.60
C ALA A 43 -9.57 0.95 -13.35
N PRO A 44 -10.53 1.87 -13.58
CA PRO A 44 -10.30 3.31 -13.43
C PRO A 44 -10.31 3.74 -11.97
N ASN A 45 -9.70 4.90 -11.70
CA ASN A 45 -9.80 5.62 -10.41
C ASN A 45 -9.37 4.84 -9.16
N VAL A 46 -8.43 3.91 -9.30
CA VAL A 46 -7.90 3.16 -8.16
C VAL A 46 -6.71 3.90 -7.57
N LYS A 47 -6.78 4.13 -6.25
CA LYS A 47 -5.68 4.70 -5.46
C LYS A 47 -5.18 3.64 -4.47
N PRO A 48 -3.88 3.38 -4.41
CA PRO A 48 -3.33 2.47 -3.43
C PRO A 48 -3.39 3.12 -2.04
N LYS A 49 -3.59 2.32 -1.00
CA LYS A 49 -3.35 2.78 0.38
C LYS A 49 -1.85 3.06 0.57
N LEU A 50 -1.51 3.92 1.51
CA LEU A 50 -0.11 4.27 1.81
C LEU A 50 0.75 3.04 2.18
N SER A 51 0.14 2.04 2.81
CA SER A 51 0.77 0.77 3.19
C SER A 51 0.76 -0.28 2.08
N ALA A 52 0.11 -0.03 0.95
CA ALA A 52 0.10 -0.98 -0.15
C ALA A 52 1.41 -0.89 -0.94
N GLU A 53 2.02 -2.05 -1.17
CA GLU A 53 3.16 -2.19 -2.07
C GLU A 53 2.67 -2.23 -3.50
N VAL A 54 2.98 -1.21 -4.29
CA VAL A 54 2.65 -1.17 -5.72
C VAL A 54 3.77 -1.87 -6.50
N LEU A 55 3.42 -2.99 -7.14
CA LEU A 55 4.35 -3.81 -7.91
C LEU A 55 4.40 -3.38 -9.38
N LEU A 56 3.25 -3.03 -9.96
CA LEU A 56 3.13 -2.49 -11.31
C LEU A 56 2.21 -1.27 -11.28
N GLU A 57 2.62 -0.24 -11.98
CA GLU A 57 1.83 0.99 -12.17
C GLU A 57 1.85 1.42 -13.64
N VAL A 58 0.92 2.26 -14.03
CA VAL A 58 0.92 2.88 -15.34
C VAL A 58 1.96 4.00 -15.34
N ASP A 59 2.86 3.95 -16.32
CA ASP A 59 3.91 4.95 -16.47
C ASP A 59 3.34 6.26 -17.01
N SER A 60 3.75 7.37 -16.41
CA SER A 60 3.41 8.71 -16.88
C SER A 60 4.20 9.11 -18.14
N ASP A 61 5.42 8.63 -18.24
CA ASP A 61 6.32 8.91 -19.36
C ASP A 61 7.15 7.67 -19.73
N PRO A 62 6.58 6.75 -20.52
CA PRO A 62 7.28 5.54 -20.93
C PRO A 62 8.56 5.79 -21.73
N GLN A 63 8.65 6.91 -22.46
CA GLN A 63 9.85 7.26 -23.24
C GLN A 63 11.00 7.67 -22.33
N ALA A 64 10.76 8.59 -21.40
CA ALA A 64 11.78 8.99 -20.43
C ALA A 64 12.26 7.81 -19.57
N THR A 65 11.34 6.90 -19.23
CA THR A 65 11.70 5.67 -18.51
C THR A 65 12.58 4.77 -19.36
N ALA A 66 12.26 4.53 -20.64
CA ALA A 66 13.08 3.73 -21.55
C ALA A 66 14.47 4.35 -21.75
N GLU A 67 14.56 5.66 -21.94
CA GLU A 67 15.81 6.40 -22.10
C GLU A 67 16.70 6.28 -20.85
N THR A 68 16.13 6.33 -19.64
CA THR A 68 16.85 6.15 -18.37
C THR A 68 17.56 4.80 -18.32
N PHE A 69 16.99 3.77 -18.93
CA PHE A 69 17.59 2.43 -19.02
C PHE A 69 18.40 2.21 -20.31
N GLY A 70 18.56 3.22 -21.16
CA GLY A 70 19.26 3.11 -22.45
C GLY A 70 18.55 2.19 -23.46
N VAL A 71 17.22 2.08 -23.35
CA VAL A 71 16.39 1.22 -24.20
C VAL A 71 15.48 2.09 -25.06
N VAL A 72 15.33 1.72 -26.33
CA VAL A 72 14.38 2.39 -27.24
C VAL A 72 13.00 1.73 -27.10
N ASP A 73 11.96 2.53 -26.85
CA ASP A 73 10.58 2.00 -26.84
C ASP A 73 10.15 1.66 -28.28
N PRO A 74 9.80 0.41 -28.55
CA PRO A 74 9.35 0.01 -29.89
C PRO A 74 7.98 0.58 -30.27
N ASN A 75 7.26 1.21 -29.33
CA ASN A 75 5.92 1.74 -29.59
C ASN A 75 5.75 3.17 -29.03
N PRO A 76 6.06 4.21 -29.84
CA PRO A 76 6.00 5.61 -29.41
C PRO A 76 4.56 6.09 -29.07
N ASP A 77 3.53 5.43 -29.53
CA ASP A 77 2.14 5.83 -29.27
C ASP A 77 1.69 5.53 -27.82
N ARG A 78 2.48 4.78 -27.06
CA ARG A 78 2.17 4.47 -25.64
C ARG A 78 2.12 5.71 -24.77
N ALA A 79 2.92 6.73 -25.05
CA ALA A 79 3.00 7.95 -24.26
C ALA A 79 1.67 8.68 -24.15
N ASN A 80 0.88 8.72 -25.20
CA ASN A 80 -0.40 9.41 -25.21
C ASN A 80 -1.50 8.62 -24.46
N ALA A 81 -1.51 7.30 -24.59
CA ALA A 81 -2.50 6.44 -23.94
C ALA A 81 -2.28 6.31 -22.43
N SER A 82 -1.07 6.52 -21.94
CA SER A 82 -0.75 6.34 -20.51
C SER A 82 -0.99 7.58 -19.66
N LYS A 83 -1.05 8.79 -20.26
CA LYS A 83 -1.21 10.07 -19.52
C LYS A 83 -2.46 10.11 -18.66
N GLU A 84 -3.59 9.62 -19.18
CA GLU A 84 -4.88 9.62 -18.46
C GLU A 84 -4.86 8.72 -17.21
N HIS A 85 -4.03 7.69 -17.22
CA HIS A 85 -3.98 6.66 -16.17
C HIS A 85 -2.65 6.66 -15.40
N ALA A 86 -1.87 7.72 -15.57
CA ALA A 86 -0.53 7.83 -14.97
C ALA A 86 -0.54 7.61 -13.46
N GLY A 87 0.39 6.78 -12.97
CA GLY A 87 0.53 6.46 -11.55
C GLY A 87 -0.55 5.56 -10.97
N MET A 88 -1.53 5.10 -11.77
CA MET A 88 -2.53 4.15 -11.26
C MET A 88 -1.91 2.76 -11.05
N PRO A 89 -2.20 2.10 -9.92
CA PRO A 89 -1.69 0.77 -9.65
C PRO A 89 -2.36 -0.27 -10.54
N LEU A 90 -1.55 -1.04 -11.26
CA LEU A 90 -1.99 -2.18 -12.06
C LEU A 90 -1.93 -3.48 -11.27
N LEU A 91 -0.88 -3.62 -10.46
CA LEU A 91 -0.70 -4.73 -9.54
C LEU A 91 -0.21 -4.19 -8.22
N ALA A 92 -0.94 -4.44 -7.15
CA ALA A 92 -0.56 -4.02 -5.81
C ALA A 92 -0.82 -5.13 -4.80
N MET A 93 -0.04 -5.13 -3.73
CA MET A 93 -0.19 -6.04 -2.60
C MET A 93 -0.40 -5.25 -1.33
N HIS A 94 -1.24 -5.77 -0.46
CA HIS A 94 -1.51 -5.19 0.84
C HIS A 94 -1.68 -6.26 1.90
N GLN A 95 -1.14 -6.02 3.09
CA GLN A 95 -1.36 -6.86 4.25
C GLN A 95 -2.75 -6.57 4.82
N TYR A 96 -3.57 -7.59 4.97
CA TYR A 96 -4.88 -7.47 5.61
C TYR A 96 -5.05 -8.54 6.69
N GLY A 97 -5.01 -8.11 7.94
CA GLY A 97 -4.99 -9.04 9.07
C GLY A 97 -3.78 -9.98 8.98
N LEU A 98 -4.01 -11.27 9.12
CA LEU A 98 -2.96 -12.30 9.00
C LEU A 98 -2.74 -12.79 7.57
N GLY A 99 -3.37 -12.17 6.59
CA GLY A 99 -3.27 -12.54 5.19
C GLY A 99 -2.77 -11.40 4.31
N GLN A 100 -2.39 -11.75 3.09
CA GLN A 100 -2.11 -10.78 2.03
C GLN A 100 -3.25 -10.76 1.03
N VAL A 101 -3.56 -9.58 0.56
CA VAL A 101 -4.49 -9.36 -0.55
C VAL A 101 -3.69 -8.81 -1.72
N MET A 102 -3.90 -9.38 -2.89
CA MET A 102 -3.37 -8.87 -4.13
C MET A 102 -4.50 -8.25 -4.94
N TYR A 103 -4.25 -7.06 -5.42
CA TYR A 103 -5.09 -6.36 -6.37
C TYR A 103 -4.46 -6.45 -7.76
N LEU A 104 -5.24 -6.89 -8.73
CA LEU A 104 -4.88 -6.85 -10.14
C LEU A 104 -5.92 -6.00 -10.87
N GLY A 105 -5.50 -4.86 -11.39
CA GLY A 105 -6.35 -3.85 -12.02
C GLY A 105 -6.71 -4.14 -13.48
N THR A 106 -6.29 -5.28 -14.02
CA THR A 106 -6.58 -5.68 -15.41
C THR A 106 -6.76 -7.18 -15.53
N ASP A 107 -7.58 -7.59 -16.47
CA ASP A 107 -7.70 -8.99 -16.89
C ASP A 107 -6.84 -9.33 -18.11
N ASN A 108 -6.11 -8.35 -18.67
CA ASN A 108 -5.48 -8.48 -19.99
C ASN A 108 -4.18 -9.31 -20.02
N PHE A 109 -3.67 -9.79 -18.90
CA PHE A 109 -2.42 -10.57 -18.82
C PHE A 109 -2.46 -11.86 -19.65
N TRP A 110 -3.64 -12.46 -19.89
CA TRP A 110 -3.78 -13.62 -20.75
C TRP A 110 -3.37 -13.35 -22.20
N ARG A 111 -3.44 -12.08 -22.67
CA ARG A 111 -3.04 -11.68 -24.02
C ARG A 111 -1.55 -11.84 -24.24
N TRP A 112 -0.75 -11.67 -23.19
CA TRP A 112 0.69 -11.89 -23.25
C TRP A 112 1.01 -13.35 -23.58
N ARG A 113 0.23 -14.31 -23.02
CA ARG A 113 0.36 -15.73 -23.35
C ARG A 113 0.22 -16.01 -24.86
N ARG A 114 -0.75 -15.37 -25.51
CA ARG A 114 -1.02 -15.61 -26.92
C ARG A 114 0.02 -14.99 -27.86
N ARG A 115 0.66 -13.88 -27.50
CA ARG A 115 1.55 -13.14 -28.39
C ARG A 115 3.03 -13.37 -28.12
N VAL A 116 3.42 -13.58 -26.87
CA VAL A 116 4.83 -13.70 -26.45
C VAL A 116 5.15 -15.11 -25.92
N GLY A 117 4.15 -15.98 -25.83
CA GLY A 117 4.28 -17.37 -25.38
C GLY A 117 4.08 -17.53 -23.87
N ASP A 118 4.05 -18.79 -23.44
CA ASP A 118 3.73 -19.16 -22.04
C ASP A 118 4.79 -18.71 -21.04
N ARG A 119 6.03 -18.50 -21.46
CA ARG A 119 7.18 -18.27 -20.57
C ARG A 119 6.98 -17.05 -19.68
N ILE A 120 6.58 -15.91 -20.24
CA ILE A 120 6.41 -14.67 -19.47
C ILE A 120 5.19 -14.76 -18.56
N TYR A 121 4.09 -15.25 -19.08
CA TYR A 121 2.85 -15.43 -18.32
C TYR A 121 3.06 -16.34 -17.09
N THR A 122 3.69 -17.50 -17.29
CA THR A 122 4.02 -18.43 -16.19
C THR A 122 5.05 -17.87 -15.22
N ALA A 123 6.01 -17.09 -15.70
CA ALA A 123 7.00 -16.45 -14.83
C ALA A 123 6.34 -15.43 -13.89
N ILE A 124 5.44 -14.59 -14.40
CA ILE A 124 4.70 -13.59 -13.59
C ILE A 124 3.85 -14.30 -12.54
N TRP A 125 2.98 -15.21 -12.97
CA TRP A 125 2.08 -15.91 -12.03
C TRP A 125 2.82 -16.80 -11.05
N GLY A 126 3.93 -17.41 -11.46
CA GLY A 126 4.80 -18.18 -10.59
C GLY A 126 5.42 -17.34 -9.48
N GLN A 127 5.94 -16.17 -9.81
CA GLN A 127 6.51 -15.23 -8.83
C GLN A 127 5.43 -14.68 -7.88
N ILE A 128 4.24 -14.37 -8.39
CA ILE A 128 3.09 -13.95 -7.60
C ILE A 128 2.70 -15.05 -6.61
N ALA A 129 2.50 -16.27 -7.10
CA ALA A 129 2.13 -17.42 -6.26
C ALA A 129 3.21 -17.72 -5.21
N GLN A 130 4.48 -17.69 -5.59
CA GLN A 130 5.60 -17.87 -4.67
C GLN A 130 5.61 -16.80 -3.58
N ARG A 131 5.41 -15.54 -3.93
CA ARG A 131 5.37 -14.44 -2.96
C ARG A 131 4.25 -14.61 -1.96
N MET A 132 3.04 -14.92 -2.43
CA MET A 132 1.89 -15.12 -1.56
C MET A 132 2.04 -16.38 -0.68
N ALA A 133 2.68 -17.44 -1.19
CA ALA A 133 2.92 -18.66 -0.45
C ALA A 133 4.02 -18.53 0.60
N LEU A 134 5.09 -17.78 0.31
CA LEU A 134 6.24 -17.63 1.21
C LEU A 134 5.86 -17.06 2.56
N GLN A 135 4.98 -16.11 2.63
CA GLN A 135 4.50 -15.57 3.92
C GLN A 135 3.79 -16.64 4.75
N ARG A 136 2.95 -17.44 4.12
CA ARG A 136 2.26 -18.53 4.80
C ARG A 136 3.23 -19.62 5.28
N LEU A 137 4.27 -19.90 4.51
CA LEU A 137 5.31 -20.86 4.88
C LEU A 137 6.21 -20.32 5.98
N ALA A 138 6.56 -19.04 5.94
CA ALA A 138 7.40 -18.40 6.96
C ALA A 138 6.70 -18.28 8.32
N THR A 139 5.36 -18.09 8.34
CA THR A 139 4.56 -18.04 9.57
C THR A 139 4.05 -19.40 10.02
N GLY A 140 4.26 -20.44 9.24
CA GLY A 140 3.50 -21.68 9.22
C GLY A 140 3.55 -22.58 10.45
N LEU A 141 4.43 -22.41 11.43
CA LEU A 141 4.53 -23.30 12.59
C LEU A 141 4.66 -22.55 13.93
N LYS A 142 4.50 -21.23 13.92
CA LYS A 142 4.58 -20.46 15.15
C LYS A 142 3.28 -20.59 15.95
N ALA A 143 3.41 -20.84 17.24
CA ALA A 143 2.27 -20.90 18.17
C ALA A 143 1.55 -19.55 18.30
N THR A 144 2.19 -18.47 17.89
CA THR A 144 1.66 -17.11 17.91
C THR A 144 1.95 -16.45 16.55
N GLN A 145 0.91 -15.98 15.91
CA GLN A 145 0.99 -15.18 14.70
C GLN A 145 0.32 -13.84 14.97
N LEU A 146 1.07 -12.75 14.81
CA LEU A 146 0.58 -11.39 15.03
C LEU A 146 0.61 -10.62 13.73
N SER A 147 -0.35 -9.75 13.56
CA SER A 147 -0.40 -8.80 12.45
C SER A 147 -1.15 -7.55 12.86
N ILE A 148 -0.84 -6.47 12.19
CA ILE A 148 -1.54 -5.19 12.24
C ILE A 148 -1.95 -4.82 10.80
N ASP A 149 -3.00 -4.02 10.68
CA ASP A 149 -3.57 -3.65 9.37
C ASP A 149 -2.65 -2.72 8.57
N ASP A 150 -1.80 -1.93 9.25
CA ASP A 150 -0.80 -1.08 8.62
C ASP A 150 0.51 -1.08 9.43
N THR A 151 1.61 -0.67 8.82
CA THR A 151 2.91 -0.50 9.49
C THR A 151 3.21 0.95 9.84
N ARG A 152 2.45 1.90 9.27
CA ARG A 152 2.56 3.33 9.52
C ARG A 152 1.20 3.93 9.81
N TYR A 153 1.12 4.67 10.89
CA TYR A 153 -0.08 5.35 11.34
C TYR A 153 0.23 6.81 11.62
N VAL A 154 -0.80 7.61 11.64
CA VAL A 154 -0.75 8.97 12.15
C VAL A 154 -1.28 8.99 13.59
N VAL A 155 -0.80 9.90 14.41
CA VAL A 155 -1.31 10.08 15.78
C VAL A 155 -2.83 10.25 15.75
N GLY A 156 -3.55 9.43 16.52
CA GLY A 156 -5.00 9.42 16.55
C GLY A 156 -5.68 8.40 15.64
N ASP A 157 -4.96 7.75 14.74
CA ASP A 157 -5.50 6.69 13.89
C ASP A 157 -5.94 5.47 14.70
N ARG A 158 -6.92 4.74 14.16
CA ARG A 158 -7.32 3.45 14.70
C ARG A 158 -6.40 2.36 14.17
N VAL A 159 -5.76 1.65 15.08
CA VAL A 159 -4.88 0.50 14.80
C VAL A 159 -5.67 -0.77 15.06
N HIS A 160 -5.85 -1.58 14.02
CA HIS A 160 -6.46 -2.90 14.14
C HIS A 160 -5.37 -3.97 14.27
N VAL A 161 -5.47 -4.76 15.31
CA VAL A 161 -4.49 -5.80 15.62
C VAL A 161 -5.15 -7.18 15.56
N PHE A 162 -4.42 -8.13 15.00
CA PHE A 162 -4.87 -9.49 14.81
C PHE A 162 -3.87 -10.46 15.43
N ALA A 163 -4.37 -11.44 16.16
CA ALA A 163 -3.56 -12.52 16.70
C ALA A 163 -4.20 -13.86 16.40
N ARG A 164 -3.41 -14.78 15.84
CA ARG A 164 -3.80 -16.19 15.77
C ARG A 164 -2.92 -16.96 16.75
N LEU A 165 -3.56 -17.57 17.73
CA LEU A 165 -2.90 -18.26 18.83
C LEU A 165 -3.23 -19.74 18.78
N PHE A 166 -2.19 -20.56 19.01
CA PHE A 166 -2.30 -22.01 19.11
C PHE A 166 -1.84 -22.47 20.50
N THR A 167 -2.28 -23.64 20.92
CA THR A 167 -1.78 -24.26 22.17
C THR A 167 -0.33 -24.69 22.02
N ARG A 168 0.40 -24.83 23.14
CA ARG A 168 1.80 -25.27 23.10
C ARG A 168 1.96 -26.70 22.57
N ALA A 169 0.95 -27.53 22.68
CA ALA A 169 1.01 -28.97 22.37
C ALA A 169 0.75 -29.31 20.90
N GLY A 170 0.48 -28.32 20.03
CA GLY A 170 0.18 -28.64 18.64
C GLY A 170 -0.55 -27.53 17.90
N TYR A 171 -1.22 -27.93 16.84
CA TYR A 171 -1.93 -27.03 15.95
C TYR A 171 -3.34 -26.66 16.43
N ASP A 172 -3.70 -27.01 17.66
CA ASP A 172 -5.03 -26.74 18.18
C ASP A 172 -5.20 -25.24 18.44
N PRO A 173 -6.28 -24.63 17.98
CA PRO A 173 -6.56 -23.23 18.21
C PRO A 173 -6.69 -22.95 19.70
N PHE A 174 -5.97 -21.94 20.19
CA PHE A 174 -6.08 -21.47 21.55
C PHE A 174 -7.47 -20.88 21.81
N GLN A 175 -8.09 -21.27 22.90
CA GLN A 175 -9.37 -20.75 23.34
C GLN A 175 -9.27 -20.26 24.77
N THR A 176 -9.81 -19.07 25.05
CA THR A 176 -9.93 -18.57 26.40
C THR A 176 -11.13 -19.17 27.12
N GLU A 177 -11.06 -19.19 28.44
CA GLU A 177 -12.20 -19.62 29.28
C GLU A 177 -13.42 -18.70 29.08
N ILE A 178 -14.59 -19.28 29.27
CA ILE A 178 -15.84 -18.52 29.31
C ILE A 178 -15.98 -17.90 30.69
N ASP A 179 -16.19 -16.60 30.76
CA ASP A 179 -16.57 -15.95 32.00
C ASP A 179 -18.00 -16.33 32.38
N PRO A 180 -18.21 -17.00 33.52
CA PRO A 180 -19.54 -17.47 33.90
C PRO A 180 -20.54 -16.33 34.20
N LYS A 181 -20.02 -15.12 34.49
CA LYS A 181 -20.87 -13.95 34.79
C LYS A 181 -21.30 -13.22 33.50
N ALA A 182 -20.40 -13.11 32.53
CA ALA A 182 -20.64 -12.39 31.28
C ALA A 182 -21.13 -13.30 30.15
N ASN A 183 -21.05 -14.61 30.30
CA ASN A 183 -21.30 -15.61 29.24
C ASN A 183 -20.52 -15.33 27.95
N GLN A 184 -19.36 -14.73 28.09
CA GLN A 184 -18.45 -14.38 26.99
C GLN A 184 -17.08 -14.94 27.29
N ARG A 185 -16.29 -15.18 26.24
CA ARG A 185 -14.90 -15.59 26.41
C ARG A 185 -14.05 -14.44 26.98
N LYS A 186 -13.19 -14.76 27.92
CA LYS A 186 -12.24 -13.79 28.46
C LYS A 186 -11.37 -13.22 27.33
N PRO A 187 -11.12 -11.89 27.28
CA PRO A 187 -10.25 -11.30 26.29
C PRO A 187 -8.80 -11.76 26.50
N VAL A 188 -8.05 -11.86 25.43
CA VAL A 188 -6.58 -11.97 25.48
C VAL A 188 -6.01 -10.58 25.67
N ILE A 189 -5.08 -10.46 26.60
CA ILE A 189 -4.41 -9.18 26.86
C ILE A 189 -3.16 -9.08 26.00
N ALA A 190 -3.08 -8.04 25.23
CA ALA A 190 -1.90 -7.65 24.48
C ALA A 190 -1.37 -6.30 24.97
N GLU A 191 -0.13 -6.01 24.64
CA GLU A 191 0.57 -4.80 25.06
C GLU A 191 1.29 -4.19 23.86
N TYR A 192 1.36 -2.85 23.85
CA TYR A 192 2.28 -2.15 22.96
C TYR A 192 3.23 -1.30 23.77
N THR A 193 4.47 -1.20 23.33
CA THR A 193 5.53 -0.45 23.98
C THR A 193 6.22 0.46 22.96
N ARG A 194 6.52 1.69 23.35
CA ARG A 194 7.32 2.62 22.55
C ARG A 194 8.80 2.33 22.74
N ALA A 195 9.59 2.47 21.69
CA ALA A 195 11.04 2.37 21.79
C ALA A 195 11.58 3.46 22.73
N GLY A 196 12.33 3.05 23.76
CA GLY A 196 12.91 3.97 24.76
C GLY A 196 11.97 4.39 25.90
N ASP A 197 10.71 3.93 25.92
CA ASP A 197 9.76 4.22 26.98
C ASP A 197 9.31 2.90 27.65
N PRO A 198 9.45 2.75 28.97
CA PRO A 198 8.97 1.57 29.68
C PRO A 198 7.44 1.51 29.82
N ALA A 199 6.72 2.60 29.51
CA ALA A 199 5.27 2.62 29.58
C ALA A 199 4.66 1.67 28.55
N LYS A 200 3.64 0.92 29.01
CA LYS A 200 2.94 -0.07 28.19
C LYS A 200 1.48 0.34 28.02
N GLY A 201 1.03 0.40 26.77
CA GLY A 201 -0.38 0.43 26.48
C GLY A 201 -0.98 -0.97 26.49
N VAL A 202 -2.20 -1.11 26.98
CA VAL A 202 -2.89 -2.40 27.07
C VAL A 202 -4.03 -2.46 26.07
N VAL A 203 -4.12 -3.56 25.34
CA VAL A 203 -5.15 -3.82 24.36
C VAL A 203 -5.88 -5.10 24.71
N GLN A 204 -7.21 -5.05 24.80
CA GLN A 204 -8.05 -6.23 24.99
C GLN A 204 -8.45 -6.80 23.65
N MET A 205 -7.98 -8.03 23.36
CA MET A 205 -8.31 -8.73 22.13
C MET A 205 -9.43 -9.74 22.37
N ARG A 206 -10.47 -9.67 21.55
CA ARG A 206 -11.62 -10.58 21.64
C ARG A 206 -11.52 -11.65 20.56
N GLN A 207 -11.94 -12.87 20.90
CA GLN A 207 -12.01 -13.94 19.93
C GLN A 207 -13.08 -13.63 18.86
N VAL A 208 -12.72 -13.84 17.60
CA VAL A 208 -13.67 -13.72 16.49
C VAL A 208 -14.65 -14.87 16.53
N GLU A 209 -15.94 -14.56 16.46
CA GLU A 209 -17.01 -15.55 16.48
C GLU A 209 -16.86 -16.54 15.30
N GLY A 210 -17.07 -17.83 15.59
CA GLY A 210 -16.89 -18.90 14.59
C GLY A 210 -15.45 -19.19 14.14
N ARG A 211 -14.45 -18.48 14.69
CA ARG A 211 -13.03 -18.68 14.34
C ARG A 211 -12.16 -18.90 15.58
N PRO A 212 -12.09 -20.13 16.10
CA PRO A 212 -11.29 -20.42 17.27
C PRO A 212 -9.80 -20.09 17.01
N GLY A 213 -9.15 -19.53 18.03
CA GLY A 213 -7.75 -19.13 17.97
C GLY A 213 -7.49 -17.79 17.28
N LEU A 214 -8.48 -17.16 16.64
CA LEU A 214 -8.33 -15.84 16.03
C LEU A 214 -8.89 -14.76 16.98
N PHE A 215 -8.05 -13.80 17.31
CA PHE A 215 -8.37 -12.67 18.19
C PHE A 215 -8.17 -11.36 17.45
N VAL A 216 -9.05 -10.40 17.73
CA VAL A 216 -8.98 -9.05 17.16
C VAL A 216 -9.09 -8.04 18.29
N GLY A 217 -8.29 -6.99 18.19
CA GLY A 217 -8.33 -5.84 19.07
C GLY A 217 -8.13 -4.55 18.30
N GLU A 218 -8.50 -3.46 18.90
CA GLU A 218 -8.27 -2.12 18.38
C GLU A 218 -7.79 -1.18 19.47
N PHE A 219 -6.98 -0.21 19.09
CA PHE A 219 -6.58 0.88 19.94
C PHE A 219 -6.27 2.12 19.09
N THR A 220 -6.23 3.27 19.73
CA THR A 220 -5.85 4.52 19.05
C THR A 220 -4.34 4.70 19.10
N ALA A 221 -3.72 5.03 17.95
CA ALA A 221 -2.30 5.32 17.86
C ALA A 221 -1.94 6.47 18.83
N PRO A 222 -1.06 6.23 19.82
CA PRO A 222 -0.90 7.18 20.92
C PRO A 222 -0.12 8.43 20.49
N THR A 223 1.17 8.36 20.53
CA THR A 223 2.11 9.45 20.23
C THR A 223 3.06 9.03 19.14
N GLU A 224 3.74 9.98 18.53
CA GLU A 224 4.80 9.70 17.54
C GLU A 224 5.85 8.75 18.11
N GLY A 225 6.34 7.82 17.28
CA GLY A 225 7.46 6.92 17.61
C GLY A 225 7.35 5.54 17.00
N ASP A 226 8.35 4.73 17.29
CA ASP A 226 8.39 3.33 16.92
C ASP A 226 7.83 2.47 18.05
N PHE A 227 6.89 1.62 17.74
CA PHE A 227 6.18 0.78 18.70
C PHE A 227 6.36 -0.69 18.39
N LYS A 228 6.24 -1.51 19.43
CA LYS A 228 6.16 -2.98 19.33
C LYS A 228 4.88 -3.44 20.00
N PHE A 229 4.15 -4.30 19.31
CA PHE A 229 2.94 -4.94 19.79
C PHE A 229 3.19 -6.42 20.03
N SER A 230 2.79 -6.96 21.18
CA SER A 230 2.92 -8.36 21.54
C SER A 230 1.76 -8.81 22.45
N VAL A 231 1.50 -10.12 22.49
CA VAL A 231 0.59 -10.70 23.48
C VAL A 231 1.34 -10.84 24.81
N ARG A 232 0.72 -10.40 25.92
CA ARG A 232 1.35 -10.37 27.25
C ARG A 232 1.97 -11.70 27.67
N ASP A 233 1.27 -12.79 27.44
CA ASP A 233 1.72 -14.14 27.83
C ASP A 233 2.71 -14.78 26.83
N ARG A 234 3.01 -14.09 25.71
CA ARG A 234 3.85 -14.55 24.59
C ARG A 234 4.67 -13.40 24.01
N PRO A 235 5.54 -12.77 24.79
CA PRO A 235 6.26 -11.57 24.38
C PRO A 235 7.37 -11.83 23.35
N GLU A 236 7.73 -13.09 23.12
CA GLU A 236 8.75 -13.52 22.15
C GLU A 236 8.37 -13.16 20.71
N GLU A 237 7.07 -13.17 20.40
CA GLU A 237 6.56 -12.76 19.10
C GLU A 237 5.99 -11.34 19.19
N HIS A 238 6.48 -10.47 18.32
CA HIS A 238 6.02 -9.08 18.28
C HIS A 238 5.94 -8.57 16.83
N VAL A 239 5.11 -7.56 16.64
CA VAL A 239 5.01 -6.81 15.39
C VAL A 239 5.39 -5.36 15.67
N ALA A 240 6.23 -4.79 14.81
CA ALA A 240 6.62 -3.38 14.89
C ALA A 240 5.75 -2.52 14.00
N PHE A 241 5.42 -1.31 14.47
CA PHE A 241 4.75 -0.29 13.70
C PHE A 241 5.28 1.10 14.08
N ARG A 242 5.09 2.06 13.19
CA ARG A 242 5.50 3.44 13.41
C ARG A 242 4.29 4.35 13.44
N VAL A 243 4.27 5.27 14.39
CA VAL A 243 3.31 6.36 14.45
C VAL A 243 4.04 7.65 14.09
N GLU A 244 3.51 8.39 13.15
CA GLU A 244 4.05 9.67 12.68
C GLU A 244 3.09 10.79 13.08
N GLU A 245 3.62 11.98 13.28
CA GLU A 245 2.78 13.15 13.50
C GLU A 245 2.05 13.53 12.21
N ALA A 246 0.79 13.94 12.35
CA ALA A 246 0.00 14.39 11.21
C ALA A 246 0.61 15.64 10.59
N LYS A 247 1.22 15.51 9.43
CA LYS A 247 1.73 16.63 8.66
C LYS A 247 0.60 17.25 7.83
N TYR A 248 -0.30 17.97 8.48
CA TYR A 248 -1.49 18.51 7.84
C TYR A 248 -1.20 19.60 6.78
N GLU A 249 -0.04 20.26 6.78
CA GLU A 249 0.19 21.40 5.89
C GLU A 249 1.59 21.48 5.25
N THR A 250 2.54 20.63 5.63
CA THR A 250 3.93 20.76 5.12
C THR A 250 4.25 19.89 3.91
N GLY A 251 3.33 19.03 3.49
CA GLY A 251 3.54 18.08 2.38
C GLY A 251 3.26 18.65 1.00
N ASP A 252 2.32 19.57 0.91
CA ASP A 252 1.97 20.25 -0.35
C ASP A 252 1.76 21.74 -0.07
N THR A 253 2.84 22.50 -0.14
CA THR A 253 2.86 23.95 -0.01
C THR A 253 2.45 24.65 -1.30
N ALA A 254 2.23 23.90 -2.38
CA ALA A 254 1.78 24.43 -3.64
C ALA A 254 0.29 24.80 -3.56
N MET A 255 0.00 26.06 -3.81
CA MET A 255 -1.37 26.58 -3.86
C MET A 255 -2.16 25.85 -4.95
N ASN A 256 -3.29 25.23 -4.59
CA ASN A 256 -4.17 24.58 -5.55
C ASN A 256 -5.02 25.63 -6.30
N LEU A 257 -4.40 26.25 -7.31
CA LEU A 257 -5.00 27.30 -8.14
C LEU A 257 -6.34 26.89 -8.74
N LYS A 258 -6.43 25.63 -9.20
CA LYS A 258 -7.64 25.12 -9.84
C LYS A 258 -8.82 25.09 -8.87
N LEU A 259 -8.60 24.53 -7.67
CA LEU A 259 -9.63 24.46 -6.64
C LEU A 259 -10.09 25.85 -6.19
N LEU A 260 -9.14 26.78 -5.99
CA LEU A 260 -9.45 28.15 -5.57
C LEU A 260 -10.22 28.92 -6.64
N ALA A 261 -9.89 28.76 -7.91
CA ALA A 261 -10.61 29.36 -9.02
C ALA A 261 -12.02 28.77 -9.18
N GLU A 262 -12.20 27.47 -9.05
CA GLU A 262 -13.51 26.82 -9.06
C GLU A 262 -14.38 27.31 -7.89
N LEU A 263 -13.82 27.34 -6.68
CA LEU A 263 -14.54 27.83 -5.50
C LEU A 263 -14.99 29.28 -5.68
N ALA A 264 -14.12 30.15 -6.18
CA ALA A 264 -14.44 31.54 -6.45
C ALA A 264 -15.56 31.66 -7.49
N SER A 265 -15.51 30.92 -8.57
CA SER A 265 -16.53 30.95 -9.63
C SER A 265 -17.90 30.44 -9.15
N GLU A 266 -17.94 29.35 -8.36
CA GLU A 266 -19.19 28.80 -7.82
C GLU A 266 -19.83 29.69 -6.76
N THR A 267 -19.03 30.47 -6.02
CA THR A 267 -19.53 31.41 -5.02
C THR A 267 -19.82 32.83 -5.57
N GLY A 268 -19.65 32.99 -6.88
CA GLY A 268 -19.88 34.32 -7.53
C GLY A 268 -18.79 35.33 -7.25
N GLY A 269 -17.63 34.89 -6.76
CA GLY A 269 -16.45 35.71 -6.54
C GLY A 269 -15.43 35.58 -7.67
N ALA A 270 -14.24 36.14 -7.45
CA ALA A 270 -13.11 36.02 -8.35
C ALA A 270 -11.83 35.66 -7.56
N PHE A 271 -11.00 34.82 -8.14
CA PHE A 271 -9.69 34.51 -7.59
C PHE A 271 -8.65 35.49 -8.15
N TYR A 272 -7.79 36.02 -7.26
CA TYR A 272 -6.74 36.96 -7.62
C TYR A 272 -5.37 36.38 -7.24
N HIS A 273 -4.41 36.50 -8.15
CA HIS A 273 -2.99 36.32 -7.81
C HIS A 273 -2.48 37.57 -7.08
N GLU A 274 -1.38 37.42 -6.34
CA GLU A 274 -0.72 38.52 -5.61
C GLU A 274 -0.43 39.70 -6.52
N GLU A 275 -0.05 39.46 -7.77
CA GLU A 275 0.22 40.48 -8.81
C GLU A 275 -1.03 41.25 -9.23
N ASP A 276 -2.22 40.67 -9.08
CA ASP A 276 -3.50 41.26 -9.49
C ASP A 276 -4.30 41.88 -8.33
N LEU A 277 -3.77 41.84 -7.10
CA LEU A 277 -4.46 42.37 -5.91
C LEU A 277 -4.80 43.89 -6.03
N GLN A 278 -4.08 44.60 -6.85
CA GLN A 278 -4.37 46.04 -7.10
C GLN A 278 -5.75 46.27 -7.76
N ARG A 279 -6.30 45.25 -8.43
CA ARG A 279 -7.61 45.28 -9.06
C ARG A 279 -8.77 44.93 -8.11
N LEU A 280 -8.45 44.44 -6.92
CA LEU A 280 -9.43 43.99 -5.94
C LEU A 280 -10.39 45.10 -5.52
N PRO A 281 -9.96 46.35 -5.24
CA PRO A 281 -10.87 47.43 -4.86
C PRO A 281 -11.92 47.78 -5.91
N ASP A 282 -11.58 47.62 -7.18
CA ASP A 282 -12.47 47.98 -8.31
C ASP A 282 -13.56 46.92 -8.52
N ASN A 283 -13.36 45.73 -8.03
CA ASN A 283 -14.26 44.57 -8.19
C ASN A 283 -15.13 44.31 -6.94
N ILE A 284 -14.91 45.02 -5.84
CA ILE A 284 -15.73 44.90 -4.64
C ILE A 284 -17.01 45.73 -4.81
N VAL A 285 -18.11 45.03 -5.03
CA VAL A 285 -19.44 45.67 -4.99
C VAL A 285 -19.89 45.76 -3.53
N ALA A 286 -19.91 46.98 -2.98
CA ALA A 286 -20.43 47.21 -1.63
C ALA A 286 -21.90 46.79 -1.56
N ALA A 287 -22.25 45.84 -0.68
CA ALA A 287 -23.64 45.52 -0.43
C ALA A 287 -24.41 46.78 0.07
N PRO A 288 -25.62 47.07 -0.45
CA PRO A 288 -26.40 48.19 0.05
C PRO A 288 -26.69 47.97 1.54
N ARG A 289 -26.40 48.99 2.36
CA ARG A 289 -26.81 49.02 3.76
C ARG A 289 -28.34 48.95 3.80
N VAL A 290 -28.85 47.86 4.37
CA VAL A 290 -30.27 47.79 4.74
C VAL A 290 -30.40 48.60 6.03
N GLU A 291 -31.04 49.76 5.95
CA GLU A 291 -31.48 50.55 7.09
C GLU A 291 -32.70 49.93 7.76
#